data_775350c5c0258f57ee8f2d831df187a5
#
_entry.id   775350c5c0258f57ee8f2d831df187a5
#
_cell.length_a   1.000
_cell.length_b   1.000
_cell.length_c   1.000
_cell.angle_alpha   90.00
_cell.angle_beta   90.00
_cell.angle_gamma   90.00
#
_symmetry.space_group_name_H-M   'P 1'
#
loop_
_entity.id
_entity.type
_entity.pdbx_description
1 polymer ?
#
loop_
_entity_poly.entity_id
_entity_poly.type
_entity_poly.pdbx_seq_one_letter_code
_entity_poly.pdbx_strand_id
1 'polypeptide(L)'
;MFKSNQKTRYYEYLIKFNIMRILDKNDIKLKLLIAHGSLGKFFHLKEFSEALEKLGVKTMLVKDSDFSTGFPSKRPQEWFGMNKKFIDLINEFDPDAVFIDRQSHFGIDTIKSKIPLFILLRGHYWSEIEWAKKTLHKGPVIKTVLWFRNKIAEECFRNATAVLPICKYLEDVVKEHHPNQSTFPFLEGIDAERWYNVEGMELKHPCVGLLQGADWWGKTKEMLILKKVMKELPNVNFYWVGDGVYKDKIILELEKFENFNWLGHLQYPEKVREFLSEIDIYALVSGMDLAPLTLKEAQLMKKPVIATNTGGISEMMEHEKTGFLVEEGNSKDLIDKI
;
A
#
# COMPACT_ATOMS: atom_id res chain seq x y z
N MET A 1 19.08 21.52 0.19
CA MET A 1 17.82 21.66 -0.54
C MET A 1 17.77 20.97 -1.92
N PHE A 2 18.87 20.43 -2.45
CA PHE A 2 18.96 19.90 -3.83
C PHE A 2 18.98 18.36 -3.96
N LYS A 3 18.88 17.58 -2.86
CA LYS A 3 19.02 16.11 -2.93
C LYS A 3 17.71 15.29 -3.01
N SER A 4 16.55 15.87 -2.69
CA SER A 4 15.28 15.14 -2.69
C SER A 4 14.72 14.91 -4.11
N ASN A 5 14.78 15.90 -4.98
CA ASN A 5 14.32 15.79 -6.37
C ASN A 5 15.13 14.76 -7.21
N GLN A 6 16.41 14.53 -6.87
CA GLN A 6 17.21 13.54 -7.55
C GLN A 6 16.84 12.10 -7.19
N LYS A 7 16.44 11.81 -5.92
CA LYS A 7 16.08 10.45 -5.51
C LYS A 7 14.73 10.01 -6.10
N THR A 8 13.70 10.87 -6.10
CA THR A 8 12.40 10.55 -6.69
C THR A 8 12.53 10.29 -8.19
N ARG A 9 13.23 11.17 -8.93
CA ARG A 9 13.56 10.97 -10.35
C ARG A 9 14.39 9.71 -10.59
N TYR A 10 15.26 9.33 -9.66
CA TYR A 10 16.09 8.14 -9.79
C TYR A 10 15.27 6.84 -9.76
N TYR A 11 14.25 6.73 -8.89
CA TYR A 11 13.38 5.55 -8.84
C TYR A 11 12.47 5.44 -10.07
N GLU A 12 11.90 6.54 -10.55
CA GLU A 12 11.14 6.60 -11.79
C GLU A 12 12.00 6.18 -12.99
N TYR A 13 13.24 6.64 -13.03
CA TYR A 13 14.21 6.27 -14.06
C TYR A 13 14.58 4.78 -14.01
N LEU A 14 14.76 4.23 -12.80
CA LEU A 14 15.04 2.80 -12.61
C LEU A 14 13.88 1.92 -13.08
N ILE A 15 12.63 2.35 -12.86
CA ILE A 15 11.46 1.59 -13.31
C ILE A 15 11.37 1.59 -14.83
N LYS A 16 11.46 2.77 -15.46
CA LYS A 16 11.53 2.88 -16.91
C LYS A 16 12.66 2.01 -17.47
N PHE A 17 13.85 2.13 -16.91
CA PHE A 17 15.03 1.39 -17.34
C PHE A 17 14.85 -0.12 -17.16
N ASN A 18 14.30 -0.58 -16.02
CA ASN A 18 14.05 -2.00 -15.78
C ASN A 18 12.97 -2.56 -16.71
N ILE A 19 11.87 -1.86 -16.92
CA ILE A 19 10.83 -2.27 -17.88
C ILE A 19 11.40 -2.30 -19.29
N MET A 20 12.13 -1.28 -19.72
CA MET A 20 12.74 -1.23 -21.06
C MET A 20 13.81 -2.32 -21.24
N ARG A 21 14.63 -2.59 -20.20
CA ARG A 21 15.64 -3.67 -20.23
C ARG A 21 15.01 -5.04 -20.32
N ILE A 22 13.91 -5.28 -19.59
CA ILE A 22 13.18 -6.55 -19.62
C ILE A 22 12.51 -6.76 -20.98
N LEU A 23 12.04 -5.68 -21.61
CA LEU A 23 11.37 -5.73 -22.92
C LEU A 23 12.35 -5.66 -24.09
N ASP A 24 13.67 -5.55 -23.84
CA ASP A 24 14.72 -5.38 -24.84
C ASP A 24 14.44 -4.24 -25.86
N LYS A 25 13.91 -3.13 -25.35
CA LYS A 25 13.50 -1.97 -26.15
C LYS A 25 14.41 -0.76 -25.88
N ASN A 26 15.24 -0.42 -26.87
CA ASN A 26 16.27 0.63 -26.78
C ASN A 26 15.79 1.89 -27.44
N ASP A 27 14.83 2.54 -27.57
CA ASP A 27 14.48 3.86 -28.19
C ASP A 27 13.03 4.02 -28.71
N ILE A 28 12.12 3.17 -28.30
CA ILE A 28 10.72 3.28 -28.73
C ILE A 28 9.89 3.96 -27.65
N LYS A 29 8.91 4.78 -28.04
CA LYS A 29 7.88 5.31 -27.13
C LYS A 29 7.12 4.14 -26.53
N LEU A 30 7.53 3.71 -25.33
CA LEU A 30 6.89 2.64 -24.57
C LEU A 30 5.43 3.02 -24.27
N LYS A 31 4.50 2.13 -24.58
CA LYS A 31 3.08 2.24 -24.23
C LYS A 31 2.78 1.32 -23.06
N LEU A 32 2.43 1.90 -21.92
CA LEU A 32 2.13 1.17 -20.69
C LEU A 32 0.67 1.31 -20.30
N LEU A 33 -0.05 0.20 -20.28
CA LEU A 33 -1.41 0.13 -19.76
C LEU A 33 -1.35 -0.13 -18.25
N ILE A 34 -1.87 0.81 -17.46
CA ILE A 34 -1.86 0.75 -15.99
C ILE A 34 -3.26 0.46 -15.50
N ALA A 35 -3.46 -0.61 -14.72
CA ALA A 35 -4.76 -0.94 -14.16
C ALA A 35 -4.75 -0.91 -12.63
N HIS A 36 -5.76 -0.24 -12.04
CA HIS A 36 -5.95 -0.15 -10.60
C HIS A 36 -7.21 -0.88 -10.13
N GLY A 37 -7.12 -1.53 -8.97
CA GLY A 37 -8.23 -2.31 -8.40
C GLY A 37 -9.17 -1.53 -7.48
N SER A 38 -8.78 -0.35 -6.98
CA SER A 38 -9.59 0.44 -6.05
C SER A 38 -9.39 1.95 -6.22
N LEU A 39 -10.43 2.73 -5.90
CA LEU A 39 -10.39 4.19 -5.97
C LEU A 39 -9.35 4.80 -5.00
N GLY A 40 -9.15 4.22 -3.82
CA GLY A 40 -8.21 4.75 -2.83
C GLY A 40 -6.74 4.71 -3.27
N LYS A 41 -6.42 3.95 -4.33
CA LYS A 41 -5.07 3.86 -4.90
C LYS A 41 -4.91 4.57 -6.24
N PHE A 42 -6.01 5.04 -6.80
CA PHE A 42 -6.02 5.75 -8.07
C PHE A 42 -5.11 6.97 -8.05
N PHE A 43 -5.12 7.74 -6.97
CA PHE A 43 -4.31 8.95 -6.85
C PHE A 43 -2.80 8.67 -7.03
N HIS A 44 -2.26 7.69 -6.32
CA HIS A 44 -0.82 7.36 -6.40
C HIS A 44 -0.44 6.76 -7.77
N LEU A 45 -1.32 5.95 -8.37
CA LEU A 45 -1.06 5.43 -9.72
C LEU A 45 -1.20 6.50 -10.79
N LYS A 46 -2.04 7.52 -10.58
CA LYS A 46 -2.13 8.69 -11.45
C LYS A 46 -0.83 9.50 -11.39
N GLU A 47 -0.30 9.79 -10.20
CA GLU A 47 0.99 10.45 -10.05
C GLU A 47 2.12 9.66 -10.73
N PHE A 48 2.12 8.34 -10.56
CA PHE A 48 3.07 7.45 -11.23
C PHE A 48 2.95 7.51 -12.75
N SER A 49 1.71 7.47 -13.29
CA SER A 49 1.42 7.62 -14.72
C SER A 49 1.95 8.95 -15.27
N GLU A 50 1.62 10.07 -14.59
CA GLU A 50 2.08 11.41 -14.97
C GLU A 50 3.61 11.56 -14.93
N ALA A 51 4.27 10.92 -13.97
CA ALA A 51 5.72 10.90 -13.88
C ALA A 51 6.37 10.12 -15.04
N LEU A 52 5.78 8.99 -15.43
CA LEU A 52 6.22 8.22 -16.59
C LEU A 52 6.03 8.97 -17.90
N GLU A 53 4.93 9.72 -18.05
CA GLU A 53 4.69 10.56 -19.23
C GLU A 53 5.76 11.65 -19.40
N LYS A 54 6.18 12.28 -18.30
CA LYS A 54 7.31 13.23 -18.30
C LYS A 54 8.63 12.58 -18.78
N LEU A 55 8.75 11.26 -18.63
CA LEU A 55 9.89 10.48 -19.13
C LEU A 55 9.68 9.94 -20.56
N GLY A 56 8.58 10.33 -21.23
CA GLY A 56 8.28 9.94 -22.62
C GLY A 56 7.62 8.58 -22.78
N VAL A 57 7.10 7.98 -21.69
CA VAL A 57 6.26 6.77 -21.75
C VAL A 57 4.82 7.20 -22.04
N LYS A 58 4.17 6.58 -23.03
CA LYS A 58 2.73 6.79 -23.25
C LYS A 58 1.96 5.90 -22.27
N THR A 59 1.19 6.48 -21.38
CA THR A 59 0.43 5.72 -20.38
C THR A 59 -1.08 5.78 -20.65
N MET A 60 -1.80 4.75 -20.19
CA MET A 60 -3.25 4.75 -20.06
C MET A 60 -3.60 4.13 -18.72
N LEU A 61 -4.29 4.90 -17.87
CA LEU A 61 -4.72 4.45 -16.53
C LEU A 61 -6.19 4.07 -16.57
N VAL A 62 -6.49 2.83 -16.19
CA VAL A 62 -7.86 2.27 -16.20
C VAL A 62 -8.20 1.58 -14.87
N LYS A 63 -9.49 1.43 -14.60
CA LYS A 63 -9.98 0.58 -13.52
C LYS A 63 -10.16 -0.84 -14.04
N ASP A 64 -9.50 -1.81 -13.42
CA ASP A 64 -9.44 -3.20 -13.86
C ASP A 64 -10.82 -3.86 -14.02
N SER A 65 -11.73 -3.62 -13.05
CA SER A 65 -13.08 -4.17 -13.03
C SER A 65 -14.02 -3.66 -14.14
N ASP A 66 -13.65 -2.58 -14.82
CA ASP A 66 -14.46 -2.04 -15.92
C ASP A 66 -14.22 -2.81 -17.22
N PHE A 67 -13.10 -3.47 -17.33
CA PHE A 67 -12.65 -4.21 -18.51
C PHE A 67 -12.57 -5.71 -18.32
N SER A 68 -12.22 -6.17 -17.11
CA SER A 68 -12.10 -7.59 -16.79
C SER A 68 -12.93 -7.93 -15.56
N THR A 69 -13.90 -8.81 -15.75
CA THR A 69 -14.72 -9.37 -14.69
C THR A 69 -14.49 -10.87 -14.60
N GLY A 70 -14.66 -11.43 -13.42
CA GLY A 70 -14.45 -12.85 -13.21
C GLY A 70 -15.33 -13.39 -12.09
N PHE A 71 -15.02 -14.59 -11.60
CA PHE A 71 -15.77 -15.17 -10.49
C PHE A 71 -15.60 -14.37 -9.18
N PRO A 72 -16.68 -14.06 -8.45
CA PRO A 72 -18.08 -14.28 -8.80
C PRO A 72 -18.67 -13.13 -9.63
N SER A 73 -19.17 -13.43 -10.83
CA SER A 73 -19.90 -12.48 -11.65
C SER A 73 -21.14 -13.15 -12.27
N LYS A 74 -22.08 -12.32 -12.78
CA LYS A 74 -23.27 -12.81 -13.47
C LYS A 74 -22.98 -13.38 -14.87
N ARG A 75 -21.72 -13.36 -15.31
CA ARG A 75 -21.29 -13.81 -16.64
C ARG A 75 -20.30 -14.94 -16.53
N PRO A 76 -20.76 -16.22 -16.44
CA PRO A 76 -19.88 -17.37 -16.26
C PRO A 76 -18.80 -17.53 -17.34
N GLN A 77 -19.07 -17.10 -18.57
CA GLN A 77 -18.14 -17.13 -19.69
C GLN A 77 -16.91 -16.25 -19.47
N GLU A 78 -17.01 -15.22 -18.61
CA GLU A 78 -15.92 -14.28 -18.30
C GLU A 78 -15.09 -14.72 -17.08
N TRP A 79 -15.51 -15.79 -16.36
CA TRP A 79 -14.85 -16.18 -15.11
C TRP A 79 -13.40 -16.63 -15.28
N PHE A 80 -13.04 -17.07 -16.47
CA PHE A 80 -11.71 -17.61 -16.76
C PHE A 80 -10.89 -16.76 -17.71
N GLY A 81 -11.25 -15.50 -17.88
CA GLY A 81 -10.54 -14.52 -18.68
C GLY A 81 -11.01 -14.43 -20.14
N MET A 82 -10.34 -13.57 -20.90
CA MET A 82 -10.67 -13.19 -22.28
C MET A 82 -11.98 -12.40 -22.38
N ASN A 83 -12.09 -11.38 -21.53
CA ASN A 83 -13.19 -10.43 -21.58
C ASN A 83 -13.15 -9.60 -22.87
N LYS A 84 -14.30 -9.46 -23.54
CA LYS A 84 -14.38 -8.69 -24.79
C LYS A 84 -13.92 -7.25 -24.62
N LYS A 85 -14.34 -6.58 -23.54
CA LYS A 85 -13.92 -5.20 -23.25
C LYS A 85 -12.40 -5.06 -23.09
N PHE A 86 -11.74 -6.07 -22.49
CA PHE A 86 -10.29 -6.09 -22.39
C PHE A 86 -9.64 -6.23 -23.76
N ILE A 87 -10.17 -7.11 -24.63
CA ILE A 87 -9.68 -7.28 -26.00
C ILE A 87 -9.83 -5.99 -26.79
N ASP A 88 -10.97 -5.34 -26.70
CA ASP A 88 -11.22 -4.06 -27.37
C ASP A 88 -10.22 -2.99 -26.89
N LEU A 89 -9.97 -2.92 -25.58
CA LEU A 89 -9.00 -1.99 -24.96
C LEU A 89 -7.56 -2.21 -25.46
N ILE A 90 -7.08 -3.46 -25.47
CA ILE A 90 -5.72 -3.74 -25.94
C ILE A 90 -5.55 -3.53 -27.43
N ASN A 91 -6.59 -3.78 -28.23
CA ASN A 91 -6.56 -3.51 -29.67
C ASN A 91 -6.55 -2.00 -29.97
N GLU A 92 -7.23 -1.18 -29.17
CA GLU A 92 -7.24 0.27 -29.33
C GLU A 92 -5.93 0.91 -28.86
N PHE A 93 -5.47 0.56 -27.68
CA PHE A 93 -4.28 1.17 -27.08
C PHE A 93 -2.98 0.56 -27.59
N ASP A 94 -2.98 -0.73 -27.95
CA ASP A 94 -1.82 -1.51 -28.40
C ASP A 94 -0.64 -1.39 -27.42
N PRO A 95 -0.78 -1.88 -26.15
CA PRO A 95 0.24 -1.71 -25.12
C PRO A 95 1.44 -2.62 -25.34
N ASP A 96 2.65 -2.10 -25.06
CA ASP A 96 3.87 -2.90 -24.99
C ASP A 96 3.96 -3.75 -23.72
N ALA A 97 3.30 -3.26 -22.64
CA ALA A 97 3.22 -3.95 -21.36
C ALA A 97 1.99 -3.50 -20.57
N VAL A 98 1.61 -4.33 -19.62
CA VAL A 98 0.54 -4.06 -18.66
C VAL A 98 1.13 -4.05 -17.26
N PHE A 99 0.78 -3.02 -16.49
CA PHE A 99 1.13 -2.84 -15.09
C PHE A 99 -0.13 -2.86 -14.24
N ILE A 100 -0.25 -3.79 -13.30
CA ILE A 100 -1.44 -3.91 -12.46
C ILE A 100 -1.12 -3.68 -10.98
N ASP A 101 -2.00 -2.97 -10.28
CA ASP A 101 -1.96 -2.85 -8.83
C ASP A 101 -2.64 -4.08 -8.21
N ARG A 102 -1.84 -5.05 -7.84
CA ARG A 102 -2.20 -6.39 -7.38
C ARG A 102 -2.74 -7.32 -8.47
N GLN A 103 -2.69 -8.60 -8.19
CA GLN A 103 -3.20 -9.67 -9.03
C GLN A 103 -4.74 -9.63 -9.15
N SER A 104 -5.23 -9.75 -10.36
CA SER A 104 -6.67 -9.72 -10.66
C SER A 104 -7.01 -10.46 -11.95
N HIS A 105 -8.29 -10.50 -12.30
CA HIS A 105 -8.75 -11.06 -13.60
C HIS A 105 -8.15 -10.31 -14.79
N PHE A 106 -7.88 -9.00 -14.64
CA PHE A 106 -7.19 -8.23 -15.65
C PHE A 106 -5.79 -8.78 -15.94
N GLY A 107 -5.08 -9.25 -14.90
CA GLY A 107 -3.82 -9.96 -15.06
C GLY A 107 -3.97 -11.28 -15.83
N ILE A 108 -5.05 -12.04 -15.60
CA ILE A 108 -5.33 -13.28 -16.34
C ILE A 108 -5.58 -12.98 -17.84
N ASP A 109 -6.38 -11.96 -18.14
CA ASP A 109 -6.63 -11.53 -19.52
C ASP A 109 -5.33 -11.08 -20.21
N THR A 110 -4.47 -10.36 -19.49
CA THR A 110 -3.15 -9.93 -19.97
C THR A 110 -2.26 -11.14 -20.31
N ILE A 111 -2.14 -12.12 -19.41
CA ILE A 111 -1.35 -13.33 -19.62
C ILE A 111 -1.84 -14.09 -20.86
N LYS A 112 -3.15 -14.26 -21.00
CA LYS A 112 -3.76 -14.96 -22.15
C LYS A 112 -3.54 -14.22 -23.48
N SER A 113 -3.45 -12.90 -23.43
CA SER A 113 -3.14 -12.06 -24.59
C SER A 113 -1.65 -12.01 -24.91
N LYS A 114 -0.81 -12.70 -24.11
CA LYS A 114 0.65 -12.75 -24.28
C LYS A 114 1.33 -11.38 -24.20
N ILE A 115 0.70 -10.42 -23.54
CA ILE A 115 1.30 -9.11 -23.27
C ILE A 115 2.13 -9.23 -21.98
N PRO A 116 3.35 -8.66 -21.93
CA PRO A 116 4.15 -8.62 -20.72
C PRO A 116 3.38 -8.02 -19.53
N LEU A 117 3.30 -8.77 -18.42
CA LEU A 117 2.56 -8.42 -17.22
C LEU A 117 3.53 -8.07 -16.07
N PHE A 118 3.37 -6.89 -15.51
CA PHE A 118 4.05 -6.43 -14.30
C PHE A 118 3.05 -6.27 -13.16
N ILE A 119 3.30 -6.90 -12.03
CA ILE A 119 2.39 -6.87 -10.87
C ILE A 119 3.03 -6.05 -9.76
N LEU A 120 2.48 -4.88 -9.45
CA LEU A 120 2.82 -4.14 -8.25
C LEU A 120 2.21 -4.86 -7.03
N LEU A 121 3.06 -5.31 -6.13
CA LEU A 121 2.64 -5.99 -4.92
C LEU A 121 2.84 -5.09 -3.70
N ARG A 122 1.70 -4.57 -3.17
CA ARG A 122 1.67 -3.62 -2.04
C ARG A 122 1.26 -4.25 -0.71
N GLY A 123 0.87 -5.51 -0.71
CA GLY A 123 0.37 -6.21 0.48
C GLY A 123 0.93 -7.61 0.58
N HIS A 124 1.03 -8.11 1.80
CA HIS A 124 1.41 -9.48 2.06
C HIS A 124 0.24 -10.43 1.78
N TYR A 125 -0.03 -10.66 0.49
CA TYR A 125 -1.19 -11.41 -0.01
C TYR A 125 -1.48 -12.69 0.78
N TRP A 126 -0.49 -13.52 1.02
CA TRP A 126 -0.65 -14.82 1.70
C TRP A 126 -1.14 -14.66 3.14
N SER A 127 -0.53 -13.75 3.91
CA SER A 127 -1.00 -13.43 5.27
C SER A 127 -2.39 -12.79 5.27
N GLU A 128 -2.70 -11.89 4.34
CA GLU A 128 -4.02 -11.28 4.21
C GLU A 128 -5.11 -12.34 3.99
N ILE A 129 -4.86 -13.34 3.12
CA ILE A 129 -5.79 -14.45 2.87
C ILE A 129 -5.96 -15.35 4.11
N GLU A 130 -4.89 -15.65 4.83
CA GLU A 130 -4.98 -16.45 6.05
C GLU A 130 -5.81 -15.76 7.14
N TRP A 131 -5.54 -14.47 7.37
CA TRP A 131 -6.31 -13.69 8.33
C TRP A 131 -7.76 -13.52 7.91
N ALA A 132 -8.03 -13.31 6.62
CA ALA A 132 -9.39 -13.23 6.10
C ALA A 132 -10.17 -14.53 6.35
N LYS A 133 -9.54 -15.70 6.16
CA LYS A 133 -10.13 -17.01 6.47
C LYS A 133 -10.46 -17.15 7.96
N LYS A 134 -9.60 -16.65 8.84
CA LYS A 134 -9.76 -16.76 10.31
C LYS A 134 -10.81 -15.80 10.86
N THR A 135 -11.01 -14.63 10.24
CA THR A 135 -11.79 -13.52 10.82
C THR A 135 -13.09 -13.22 10.08
N LEU A 136 -13.01 -12.92 8.79
CA LEU A 136 -14.14 -12.38 8.00
C LEU A 136 -14.90 -13.46 7.22
N HIS A 137 -14.23 -14.50 6.78
CA HIS A 137 -14.72 -15.41 5.76
C HIS A 137 -14.91 -16.85 6.30
N LYS A 138 -15.97 -17.07 7.07
CA LYS A 138 -16.22 -18.38 7.74
C LYS A 138 -17.21 -19.28 7.01
N GLY A 139 -18.02 -18.79 6.05
CA GLY A 139 -19.05 -19.56 5.34
C GLY A 139 -18.51 -20.42 4.20
N PRO A 140 -19.21 -21.51 3.80
CA PRO A 140 -18.74 -22.40 2.73
C PRO A 140 -18.68 -21.72 1.36
N VAL A 141 -19.64 -20.87 1.02
CA VAL A 141 -19.65 -20.10 -0.23
C VAL A 141 -18.45 -19.17 -0.32
N ILE A 142 -18.12 -18.51 0.79
CA ILE A 142 -16.98 -17.57 0.84
C ILE A 142 -15.66 -18.33 0.72
N LYS A 143 -15.54 -19.54 1.29
CA LYS A 143 -14.36 -20.40 1.10
C LYS A 143 -14.13 -20.74 -0.38
N THR A 144 -15.20 -21.00 -1.13
CA THR A 144 -15.12 -21.25 -2.58
C THR A 144 -14.64 -20.00 -3.33
N VAL A 145 -15.17 -18.81 -2.98
CA VAL A 145 -14.71 -17.54 -3.58
C VAL A 145 -13.23 -17.31 -3.30
N LEU A 146 -12.77 -17.53 -2.06
CA LEU A 146 -11.36 -17.39 -1.69
C LEU A 146 -10.47 -18.38 -2.44
N TRP A 147 -10.94 -19.62 -2.62
CA TRP A 147 -10.20 -20.61 -3.40
C TRP A 147 -10.00 -20.17 -4.86
N PHE A 148 -11.05 -19.67 -5.52
CA PHE A 148 -10.93 -19.12 -6.88
C PHE A 148 -10.01 -17.89 -6.92
N ARG A 149 -10.13 -16.95 -5.97
CA ARG A 149 -9.23 -15.79 -5.87
C ARG A 149 -7.78 -16.22 -5.70
N ASN A 150 -7.53 -17.24 -4.88
CA ASN A 150 -6.19 -17.77 -4.71
C ASN A 150 -5.65 -18.39 -6.01
N LYS A 151 -6.50 -19.13 -6.75
CA LYS A 151 -6.12 -19.69 -8.06
C LYS A 151 -5.73 -18.59 -9.07
N ILE A 152 -6.50 -17.51 -9.12
CA ILE A 152 -6.21 -16.37 -9.99
C ILE A 152 -4.89 -15.68 -9.57
N ALA A 153 -4.69 -15.50 -8.27
CA ALA A 153 -3.47 -14.89 -7.76
C ALA A 153 -2.23 -15.74 -8.10
N GLU A 154 -2.29 -17.04 -7.83
CA GLU A 154 -1.20 -17.98 -8.14
C GLU A 154 -0.88 -18.02 -9.63
N GLU A 155 -1.91 -18.00 -10.49
CA GLU A 155 -1.74 -17.93 -11.94
C GLU A 155 -1.06 -16.63 -12.37
N CYS A 156 -1.49 -15.50 -11.80
CA CYS A 156 -0.86 -14.20 -12.05
C CYS A 156 0.60 -14.19 -11.60
N PHE A 157 0.89 -14.62 -10.36
CA PHE A 157 2.27 -14.62 -9.84
C PHE A 157 3.18 -15.53 -10.64
N ARG A 158 2.71 -16.70 -11.04
CA ARG A 158 3.51 -17.68 -11.79
C ARG A 158 3.85 -17.23 -13.20
N ASN A 159 2.94 -16.52 -13.86
CA ASN A 159 3.06 -16.18 -15.28
C ASN A 159 3.31 -14.69 -15.54
N ALA A 160 3.43 -13.87 -14.51
CA ALA A 160 3.85 -12.48 -14.68
C ALA A 160 5.29 -12.41 -15.23
N THR A 161 5.55 -11.42 -16.06
CA THR A 161 6.91 -11.10 -16.53
C THR A 161 7.79 -10.72 -15.34
N ALA A 162 7.25 -9.96 -14.39
CA ALA A 162 7.88 -9.70 -13.10
C ALA A 162 6.84 -9.30 -12.05
N VAL A 163 7.17 -9.59 -10.77
CA VAL A 163 6.49 -9.05 -9.61
C VAL A 163 7.33 -7.92 -9.02
N LEU A 164 6.67 -6.82 -8.67
CA LEU A 164 7.27 -5.59 -8.20
C LEU A 164 6.86 -5.34 -6.73
N PRO A 165 7.51 -5.98 -5.76
CA PRO A 165 7.22 -5.79 -4.34
C PRO A 165 7.69 -4.42 -3.88
N ILE A 166 6.93 -3.78 -2.96
CA ILE A 166 7.20 -2.41 -2.50
C ILE A 166 8.32 -2.30 -1.45
N CYS A 167 8.87 -3.40 -0.99
CA CYS A 167 10.00 -3.47 -0.07
C CYS A 167 10.75 -4.81 -0.22
N LYS A 168 11.94 -4.87 0.32
CA LYS A 168 12.79 -6.07 0.30
C LYS A 168 12.17 -7.24 1.07
N TYR A 169 11.60 -6.95 2.26
CA TYR A 169 10.87 -7.96 3.02
C TYR A 169 9.80 -8.67 2.16
N LEU A 170 9.01 -7.89 1.41
CA LEU A 170 7.98 -8.47 0.55
C LEU A 170 8.56 -9.20 -0.66
N GLU A 171 9.72 -8.79 -1.17
CA GLU A 171 10.45 -9.54 -2.20
C GLU A 171 10.84 -10.93 -1.69
N ASP A 172 11.35 -11.03 -0.48
CA ASP A 172 11.75 -12.30 0.12
C ASP A 172 10.54 -13.22 0.31
N VAL A 173 9.38 -12.66 0.73
CA VAL A 173 8.10 -13.39 0.79
C VAL A 173 7.67 -13.90 -0.60
N VAL A 174 7.79 -13.09 -1.65
CA VAL A 174 7.48 -13.55 -3.02
C VAL A 174 8.39 -14.71 -3.42
N LYS A 175 9.68 -14.63 -3.13
CA LYS A 175 10.65 -15.68 -3.46
C LYS A 175 10.44 -16.96 -2.67
N GLU A 176 9.94 -16.86 -1.44
CA GLU A 176 9.56 -18.03 -0.64
C GLU A 176 8.42 -18.82 -1.31
N HIS A 177 7.40 -18.13 -1.82
CA HIS A 177 6.24 -18.75 -2.47
C HIS A 177 6.47 -19.08 -3.95
N HIS A 178 7.27 -18.28 -4.64
CA HIS A 178 7.57 -18.39 -6.08
C HIS A 178 9.07 -18.20 -6.35
N PRO A 179 9.93 -19.19 -6.03
CA PRO A 179 11.41 -19.06 -6.10
C PRO A 179 11.95 -18.65 -7.46
N ASN A 180 11.28 -19.07 -8.53
CA ASN A 180 11.70 -18.81 -9.92
C ASN A 180 11.11 -17.51 -10.50
N GLN A 181 10.29 -16.78 -9.74
CA GLN A 181 9.66 -15.55 -10.23
C GLN A 181 10.68 -14.41 -10.27
N SER A 182 10.72 -13.71 -11.40
CA SER A 182 11.48 -12.46 -11.51
C SER A 182 10.88 -11.39 -10.61
N THR A 183 11.70 -10.79 -9.76
CA THR A 183 11.28 -9.73 -8.83
C THR A 183 12.18 -8.51 -8.98
N PHE A 184 11.59 -7.33 -8.86
CA PHE A 184 12.29 -6.05 -8.81
C PHE A 184 11.62 -5.17 -7.76
N PRO A 185 12.29 -4.83 -6.64
CA PRO A 185 11.72 -3.96 -5.63
C PRO A 185 11.27 -2.62 -6.22
N PHE A 186 10.02 -2.28 -5.98
CA PHE A 186 9.39 -1.05 -6.41
C PHE A 186 9.19 -0.13 -5.21
N LEU A 187 10.19 0.68 -4.90
CA LEU A 187 10.10 1.61 -3.78
C LEU A 187 9.19 2.79 -4.18
N GLU A 188 7.93 2.75 -3.75
CA GLU A 188 6.99 3.84 -4.02
C GLU A 188 7.51 5.17 -3.48
N GLY A 189 7.57 6.16 -4.37
CA GLY A 189 7.82 7.55 -4.01
C GLY A 189 6.53 8.29 -3.66
N ILE A 190 6.67 9.43 -3.00
CA ILE A 190 5.62 10.43 -2.86
C ILE A 190 6.15 11.78 -3.32
N ASP A 191 5.26 12.65 -3.79
CA ASP A 191 5.63 14.00 -4.20
C ASP A 191 5.98 14.85 -2.97
N ALA A 192 7.27 15.07 -2.76
CA ALA A 192 7.75 15.81 -1.60
C ALA A 192 7.31 17.29 -1.58
N GLU A 193 6.95 17.87 -2.73
CA GLU A 193 6.50 19.26 -2.81
C GLU A 193 5.09 19.45 -2.22
N ARG A 194 4.33 18.38 -2.07
CA ARG A 194 3.00 18.39 -1.46
C ARG A 194 3.01 18.35 0.06
N TRP A 195 4.16 18.04 0.69
CA TRP A 195 4.27 17.84 2.14
C TRP A 195 5.10 18.98 2.76
N TYR A 196 4.40 20.01 3.20
CA TYR A 196 4.93 21.21 3.85
C TYR A 196 4.02 21.64 5.00
N ASN A 197 4.58 22.33 6.00
CA ASN A 197 3.81 22.79 7.14
C ASN A 197 2.75 23.81 6.70
N VAL A 198 1.55 23.63 7.23
CA VAL A 198 0.38 24.50 7.10
C VAL A 198 -0.15 24.82 8.50
N GLU A 199 -1.16 25.67 8.60
CA GLU A 199 -1.94 25.82 9.82
C GLU A 199 -2.51 24.47 10.24
N GLY A 200 -2.26 24.06 11.48
CA GLY A 200 -2.64 22.76 12.00
C GLY A 200 -4.10 22.69 12.44
N MET A 201 -4.53 21.52 12.88
CA MET A 201 -5.83 21.31 13.51
C MET A 201 -5.79 21.75 14.97
N GLU A 202 -6.93 22.10 15.56
CA GLU A 202 -7.02 22.33 17.02
C GLU A 202 -6.92 20.99 17.77
N LEU A 203 -5.73 20.67 18.29
CA LEU A 203 -5.47 19.48 19.11
C LEU A 203 -4.97 19.88 20.49
N LYS A 204 -5.18 19.02 21.49
CA LYS A 204 -4.61 19.22 22.83
C LYS A 204 -3.22 18.61 22.90
N HIS A 205 -2.28 19.36 23.44
CA HIS A 205 -0.88 18.95 23.59
C HIS A 205 -0.51 18.60 25.05
N PRO A 206 0.54 17.78 25.28
CA PRO A 206 1.29 17.06 24.24
C PRO A 206 0.45 15.99 23.57
N CYS A 207 0.75 15.68 22.28
CA CYS A 207 -0.05 14.71 21.55
C CYS A 207 0.74 13.79 20.60
N VAL A 208 0.23 12.58 20.47
CA VAL A 208 0.69 11.55 19.54
C VAL A 208 -0.37 11.32 18.48
N GLY A 209 0.02 11.47 17.22
CA GLY A 209 -0.83 11.20 16.08
C GLY A 209 -0.60 9.80 15.50
N LEU A 210 -1.70 9.07 15.28
CA LEU A 210 -1.72 7.78 14.59
C LEU A 210 -2.47 7.95 13.27
N LEU A 211 -1.83 7.64 12.16
CA LEU A 211 -2.44 7.73 10.82
C LEU A 211 -2.34 6.37 10.14
N GLN A 212 -3.33 5.50 10.35
CA GLN A 212 -3.35 4.13 9.86
C GLN A 212 -4.76 3.56 9.72
N GLY A 213 -4.99 2.79 8.63
CA GLY A 213 -6.25 2.08 8.42
C GLY A 213 -6.40 0.84 9.29
N ALA A 214 -7.66 0.41 9.49
CA ALA A 214 -8.07 -0.75 10.27
C ALA A 214 -8.77 -1.83 9.41
N ASP A 215 -8.27 -2.08 8.19
CA ASP A 215 -8.89 -3.02 7.25
C ASP A 215 -8.42 -4.46 7.43
N TRP A 216 -7.31 -4.67 8.11
CA TRP A 216 -6.72 -5.97 8.31
C TRP A 216 -6.35 -6.21 9.78
N TRP A 217 -6.92 -7.28 10.38
CA TRP A 217 -6.75 -7.54 11.81
C TRP A 217 -5.29 -7.81 12.22
N GLY A 218 -4.51 -8.48 11.38
CA GLY A 218 -3.09 -8.73 11.62
C GLY A 218 -2.30 -7.44 11.88
N LYS A 219 -2.63 -6.36 11.15
CA LYS A 219 -2.09 -5.03 11.32
C LYS A 219 -2.69 -4.31 12.54
N THR A 220 -4.02 -4.28 12.60
CA THR A 220 -4.81 -3.42 13.49
C THR A 220 -4.73 -3.84 14.96
N LYS A 221 -4.62 -5.15 15.25
CA LYS A 221 -4.58 -5.68 16.63
C LYS A 221 -3.48 -5.06 17.49
N GLU A 222 -2.38 -4.64 16.87
CA GLU A 222 -1.24 -4.03 17.59
C GLU A 222 -1.63 -2.73 18.28
N MET A 223 -2.59 -1.98 17.74
CA MET A 223 -3.10 -0.77 18.39
C MET A 223 -3.65 -1.01 19.81
N LEU A 224 -3.99 -2.25 20.16
CA LEU A 224 -4.49 -2.57 21.49
C LEU A 224 -3.42 -2.42 22.59
N ILE A 225 -2.14 -2.37 22.26
CA ILE A 225 -1.08 -2.06 23.24
C ILE A 225 -1.21 -0.64 23.79
N LEU A 226 -1.83 0.27 23.02
CA LEU A 226 -2.10 1.65 23.43
C LEU A 226 -2.91 1.74 24.72
N LYS A 227 -3.69 0.72 25.09
CA LYS A 227 -4.40 0.67 26.38
C LYS A 227 -3.44 0.84 27.57
N LYS A 228 -2.29 0.18 27.51
CA LYS A 228 -1.26 0.32 28.55
C LYS A 228 -0.53 1.65 28.43
N VAL A 229 -0.21 2.05 27.22
CA VAL A 229 0.49 3.31 26.94
C VAL A 229 -0.32 4.51 27.46
N MET A 230 -1.60 4.60 27.10
CA MET A 230 -2.48 5.70 27.53
C MET A 230 -2.69 5.73 29.05
N LYS A 231 -2.73 4.56 29.69
CA LYS A 231 -2.84 4.48 31.15
C LYS A 231 -1.60 5.02 31.88
N GLU A 232 -0.40 4.73 31.34
CA GLU A 232 0.88 5.18 31.91
C GLU A 232 1.21 6.63 31.54
N LEU A 233 0.64 7.15 30.42
CA LEU A 233 0.83 8.51 29.93
C LEU A 233 -0.48 9.31 29.92
N PRO A 234 -1.14 9.54 31.09
CA PRO A 234 -2.47 10.15 31.16
C PRO A 234 -2.49 11.62 30.69
N ASN A 235 -1.34 12.29 30.68
CA ASN A 235 -1.22 13.69 30.25
C ASN A 235 -0.87 13.84 28.76
N VAL A 236 -0.73 12.73 28.00
CA VAL A 236 -0.48 12.74 26.57
C VAL A 236 -1.75 12.38 25.83
N ASN A 237 -2.16 13.20 24.88
CA ASN A 237 -3.35 12.94 24.05
C ASN A 237 -2.99 12.09 22.84
N PHE A 238 -3.84 11.12 22.52
CA PHE A 238 -3.64 10.22 21.37
C PHE A 238 -4.76 10.47 20.36
N TYR A 239 -4.39 10.83 19.15
CA TYR A 239 -5.31 11.11 18.05
C TYR A 239 -5.17 10.06 16.96
N TRP A 240 -6.22 9.31 16.70
CA TRP A 240 -6.23 8.32 15.63
C TRP A 240 -7.03 8.82 14.43
N VAL A 241 -6.35 8.92 13.30
CA VAL A 241 -6.91 9.13 11.96
C VAL A 241 -6.89 7.81 11.21
N GLY A 242 -8.06 7.31 10.86
CA GLY A 242 -8.21 6.04 10.14
C GLY A 242 -9.62 5.50 10.21
N ASP A 243 -9.92 4.58 9.32
CA ASP A 243 -11.17 3.85 9.20
C ASP A 243 -10.87 2.40 8.77
N GLY A 244 -11.88 1.56 8.68
CA GLY A 244 -11.76 0.18 8.22
C GLY A 244 -12.68 -0.77 8.96
N VAL A 245 -12.76 -2.00 8.49
CA VAL A 245 -13.70 -3.02 8.99
C VAL A 245 -13.51 -3.41 10.46
N TYR A 246 -12.34 -3.10 11.03
CA TYR A 246 -12.02 -3.39 12.44
C TYR A 246 -12.01 -2.16 13.33
N LYS A 247 -12.38 -0.97 12.83
CA LYS A 247 -12.34 0.27 13.60
C LYS A 247 -13.14 0.18 14.90
N ASP A 248 -14.37 -0.35 14.83
CA ASP A 248 -15.25 -0.42 15.99
C ASP A 248 -14.67 -1.26 17.13
N LYS A 249 -13.89 -2.30 16.79
CA LYS A 249 -13.16 -3.10 17.80
C LYS A 249 -12.09 -2.30 18.51
N ILE A 250 -11.41 -1.41 17.80
CA ILE A 250 -10.37 -0.55 18.37
C ILE A 250 -11.00 0.56 19.20
N ILE A 251 -12.01 1.25 18.66
CA ILE A 251 -12.73 2.32 19.35
C ILE A 251 -13.30 1.80 20.68
N LEU A 252 -14.04 0.69 20.66
CA LEU A 252 -14.63 0.07 21.87
C LEU A 252 -13.62 -0.16 23.00
N GLU A 253 -12.36 -0.43 22.67
CA GLU A 253 -11.30 -0.68 23.64
C GLU A 253 -10.56 0.59 24.06
N LEU A 254 -10.37 1.54 23.17
CA LEU A 254 -9.55 2.71 23.41
C LEU A 254 -10.35 3.94 23.86
N GLU A 255 -11.63 4.09 23.50
CA GLU A 255 -12.51 5.20 23.98
C GLU A 255 -12.77 5.20 25.49
N LYS A 256 -12.39 4.13 26.18
CA LYS A 256 -12.42 4.05 27.65
C LYS A 256 -11.39 4.97 28.32
N PHE A 257 -10.45 5.50 27.55
CA PHE A 257 -9.40 6.40 28.02
C PHE A 257 -9.71 7.84 27.58
N GLU A 258 -9.75 8.77 28.53
CA GLU A 258 -10.10 10.18 28.28
C GLU A 258 -9.12 10.90 27.34
N ASN A 259 -7.89 10.39 27.25
CA ASN A 259 -6.83 10.90 26.37
C ASN A 259 -6.80 10.25 24.99
N PHE A 260 -7.80 9.43 24.62
CA PHE A 260 -7.95 8.89 23.26
C PHE A 260 -8.98 9.68 22.46
N ASN A 261 -8.65 10.00 21.21
CA ASN A 261 -9.52 10.73 20.31
C ASN A 261 -9.49 10.09 18.92
N TRP A 262 -10.62 9.61 18.44
CA TRP A 262 -10.75 9.13 17.07
C TRP A 262 -11.30 10.25 16.18
N LEU A 263 -10.55 10.61 15.11
CA LEU A 263 -10.90 11.70 14.19
C LEU A 263 -11.55 11.20 12.88
N GLY A 264 -11.72 9.88 12.74
CA GLY A 264 -12.27 9.30 11.51
C GLY A 264 -11.32 9.33 10.34
N HIS A 265 -11.89 9.35 9.13
CA HIS A 265 -11.14 9.48 7.89
C HIS A 265 -10.99 10.97 7.53
N LEU A 266 -9.77 11.39 7.24
CA LEU A 266 -9.48 12.74 6.78
C LEU A 266 -9.37 12.81 5.25
N GLN A 267 -9.78 13.94 4.66
CA GLN A 267 -9.59 14.21 3.25
C GLN A 267 -8.09 14.29 2.91
N TYR A 268 -7.69 13.50 1.96
CA TYR A 268 -6.29 13.40 1.51
C TYR A 268 -6.05 14.29 0.27
N PRO A 269 -4.92 15.00 0.19
CA PRO A 269 -3.85 15.11 1.18
C PRO A 269 -4.02 16.28 2.17
N GLU A 270 -4.96 17.21 1.94
CA GLU A 270 -5.04 18.50 2.61
C GLU A 270 -5.24 18.36 4.14
N LYS A 271 -6.27 17.63 4.55
CA LYS A 271 -6.57 17.44 5.98
C LYS A 271 -5.56 16.54 6.69
N VAL A 272 -4.96 15.61 5.97
CA VAL A 272 -3.85 14.79 6.51
C VAL A 272 -2.63 15.68 6.77
N ARG A 273 -2.35 16.64 5.91
CA ARG A 273 -1.26 17.59 6.09
C ARG A 273 -1.50 18.54 7.28
N GLU A 274 -2.73 19.05 7.45
CA GLU A 274 -3.11 19.84 8.63
C GLU A 274 -2.91 19.02 9.92
N PHE A 275 -3.35 17.77 9.94
CA PHE A 275 -3.14 16.85 11.06
C PHE A 275 -1.66 16.63 11.35
N LEU A 276 -0.87 16.29 10.32
CA LEU A 276 0.57 16.10 10.47
C LEU A 276 1.31 17.40 10.84
N SER A 277 0.80 18.57 10.47
CA SER A 277 1.38 19.85 10.91
C SER A 277 1.24 20.04 12.42
N GLU A 278 0.14 19.59 13.00
CA GLU A 278 -0.19 19.84 14.40
C GLU A 278 0.45 18.85 15.36
N ILE A 279 0.39 17.56 15.11
CA ILE A 279 0.86 16.55 16.07
C ILE A 279 2.32 16.76 16.48
N ASP A 280 2.66 16.40 17.72
CA ASP A 280 4.04 16.49 18.24
C ASP A 280 4.86 15.26 17.81
N ILE A 281 4.28 14.07 17.85
CA ILE A 281 4.92 12.80 17.49
C ILE A 281 3.98 12.04 16.56
N TYR A 282 4.52 11.46 15.50
CA TYR A 282 3.83 10.47 14.69
C TYR A 282 4.17 9.06 15.19
N ALA A 283 3.16 8.27 15.52
CA ALA A 283 3.34 6.87 15.88
C ALA A 283 2.61 5.93 14.89
N LEU A 284 3.35 4.94 14.39
CA LEU A 284 2.80 3.85 13.59
C LEU A 284 2.80 2.56 14.41
N VAL A 285 1.66 2.24 15.03
CA VAL A 285 1.49 1.06 15.90
C VAL A 285 0.80 -0.05 15.12
N SER A 286 1.60 -0.89 14.48
CA SER A 286 1.14 -1.85 13.48
C SER A 286 1.77 -3.23 13.69
N GLY A 287 0.95 -4.30 13.71
CA GLY A 287 1.42 -5.68 13.78
C GLY A 287 1.98 -6.22 12.45
N MET A 288 1.80 -5.50 11.35
CA MET A 288 2.40 -5.78 10.05
C MET A 288 2.24 -4.55 9.17
N ASP A 289 3.34 -4.05 8.66
CA ASP A 289 3.32 -3.05 7.57
C ASP A 289 4.50 -3.28 6.63
N LEU A 290 4.42 -2.75 5.43
CA LEU A 290 5.42 -3.01 4.40
C LEU A 290 6.19 -1.74 4.04
N ALA A 291 5.54 -0.82 3.35
CA ALA A 291 6.13 0.49 3.03
C ALA A 291 5.04 1.57 3.17
N PRO A 292 4.59 1.87 4.42
CA PRO A 292 3.50 2.80 4.65
C PRO A 292 3.86 4.20 4.19
N LEU A 293 3.05 4.76 3.27
CA LEU A 293 3.26 6.12 2.76
C LEU A 293 3.11 7.16 3.88
N THR A 294 2.23 6.91 4.85
CA THR A 294 2.02 7.80 6.00
C THR A 294 3.29 8.02 6.83
N LEU A 295 4.18 7.02 6.89
CA LEU A 295 5.49 7.15 7.52
C LEU A 295 6.38 8.14 6.74
N LYS A 296 6.39 8.04 5.39
CA LYS A 296 7.14 8.98 4.53
C LYS A 296 6.57 10.39 4.62
N GLU A 297 5.25 10.51 4.68
CA GLU A 297 4.54 11.77 4.84
C GLU A 297 4.94 12.46 6.15
N ALA A 298 4.92 11.73 7.27
CA ALA A 298 5.34 12.24 8.56
C ALA A 298 6.82 12.67 8.57
N GLN A 299 7.70 11.87 7.94
CA GLN A 299 9.12 12.21 7.81
C GLN A 299 9.35 13.47 6.96
N LEU A 300 8.61 13.65 5.84
CA LEU A 300 8.66 14.86 5.03
C LEU A 300 8.16 16.09 5.79
N MET A 301 7.13 15.92 6.62
CA MET A 301 6.63 16.95 7.54
C MET A 301 7.56 17.18 8.74
N LYS A 302 8.73 16.48 8.80
CA LYS A 302 9.75 16.60 9.86
C LYS A 302 9.22 16.26 11.25
N LYS A 303 8.24 15.39 11.35
CA LYS A 303 7.74 14.93 12.65
C LYS A 303 8.67 13.88 13.26
N PRO A 304 8.89 13.91 14.58
CA PRO A 304 9.44 12.77 15.30
C PRO A 304 8.60 11.53 15.02
N VAL A 305 9.26 10.41 14.71
CA VAL A 305 8.58 9.19 14.27
C VAL A 305 8.90 8.04 15.20
N ILE A 306 7.88 7.32 15.64
CA ILE A 306 8.00 6.05 16.34
C ILE A 306 7.21 5.01 15.52
N ALA A 307 7.80 3.85 15.22
CA ALA A 307 7.09 2.82 14.46
C ALA A 307 7.42 1.42 14.99
N THR A 308 6.44 0.52 14.93
CA THR A 308 6.66 -0.89 15.26
C THR A 308 7.63 -1.50 14.26
N ASN A 309 8.66 -2.21 14.76
CA ASN A 309 9.65 -2.89 13.93
C ASN A 309 9.06 -4.19 13.36
N THR A 310 8.32 -4.08 12.26
CA THR A 310 7.65 -5.21 11.61
C THR A 310 7.65 -5.05 10.10
N GLY A 311 7.68 -6.17 9.37
CA GLY A 311 7.64 -6.19 7.91
C GLY A 311 8.75 -5.38 7.26
N GLY A 312 8.38 -4.43 6.39
CA GLY A 312 9.32 -3.55 5.68
C GLY A 312 9.58 -2.19 6.35
N ILE A 313 9.06 -1.94 7.55
CA ILE A 313 9.21 -0.64 8.24
C ILE A 313 10.69 -0.33 8.51
N SER A 314 11.49 -1.33 8.92
CA SER A 314 12.93 -1.16 9.17
C SER A 314 13.74 -0.77 7.91
N GLU A 315 13.18 -0.96 6.73
CA GLU A 315 13.82 -0.52 5.47
C GLU A 315 13.61 0.98 5.22
N MET A 316 12.67 1.62 5.93
CA MET A 316 12.27 3.02 5.75
C MET A 316 12.88 3.95 6.79
N MET A 317 13.43 3.42 7.88
CA MET A 317 13.93 4.18 9.01
C MET A 317 15.27 3.59 9.51
N GLU A 318 16.16 4.47 9.95
CA GLU A 318 17.33 4.11 10.75
C GLU A 318 16.99 4.39 12.22
N HIS A 319 16.97 3.32 13.03
CA HIS A 319 16.72 3.41 14.48
C HIS A 319 17.67 4.42 15.14
N GLU A 320 17.11 5.28 15.99
CA GLU A 320 17.80 6.37 16.72
C GLU A 320 18.39 7.51 15.84
N LYS A 321 18.23 7.44 14.52
CA LYS A 321 18.68 8.51 13.61
C LYS A 321 17.55 9.22 12.92
N THR A 322 16.62 8.47 12.33
CA THR A 322 15.46 9.03 11.61
C THR A 322 14.14 8.81 12.33
N GLY A 323 14.19 8.19 13.49
CA GLY A 323 13.06 7.86 14.37
C GLY A 323 13.37 6.65 15.24
N PHE A 324 12.40 6.21 16.02
CA PHE A 324 12.53 5.05 16.89
C PHE A 324 11.76 3.85 16.36
N LEU A 325 12.41 2.70 16.26
CA LEU A 325 11.77 1.42 16.03
C LEU A 325 11.50 0.77 17.40
N VAL A 326 10.26 0.37 17.64
CA VAL A 326 9.81 -0.29 18.86
C VAL A 326 9.40 -1.73 18.56
N GLU A 327 9.59 -2.63 19.51
CA GLU A 327 9.30 -4.05 19.37
C GLU A 327 7.77 -4.31 19.35
N GLU A 328 7.27 -5.20 18.46
CA GLU A 328 5.87 -5.60 18.42
C GLU A 328 5.39 -6.14 19.77
N GLY A 329 4.23 -5.68 20.25
CA GLY A 329 3.64 -6.06 21.54
C GLY A 329 4.30 -5.41 22.77
N ASN A 330 5.37 -4.63 22.60
CA ASN A 330 6.13 -4.04 23.69
C ASN A 330 5.65 -2.62 24.03
N SER A 331 4.58 -2.55 24.85
CA SER A 331 4.04 -1.27 25.30
C SER A 331 5.02 -0.43 26.11
N LYS A 332 5.96 -1.08 26.86
CA LYS A 332 6.97 -0.37 27.65
C LYS A 332 7.96 0.36 26.77
N ASP A 333 8.44 -0.30 25.71
CA ASP A 333 9.35 0.32 24.76
C ASP A 333 8.68 1.53 24.07
N LEU A 334 7.40 1.41 23.70
CA LEU A 334 6.63 2.52 23.13
C LEU A 334 6.48 3.69 24.13
N ILE A 335 6.22 3.43 25.41
CA ILE A 335 6.14 4.46 26.48
C ILE A 335 7.46 5.19 26.63
N ASP A 336 8.57 4.44 26.66
CA ASP A 336 9.91 5.01 26.84
C ASP A 336 10.35 5.92 25.68
N LYS A 337 9.73 5.80 24.50
CA LYS A 337 10.04 6.61 23.29
C LYS A 337 9.05 7.76 23.03
N ILE A 338 7.90 7.77 23.70
CA ILE A 338 6.96 8.90 23.70
C ILE A 338 7.39 9.93 24.75
#